data_12b8bcd6f5c793de3a6fb995ccd05d99
#
_entry.id   12b8bcd6f5c793de3a6fb995ccd05d99
#
_cell.length_a   1.000
_cell.length_b   1.000
_cell.length_c   1.000
_cell.angle_alpha   90.00
_cell.angle_beta   90.00
_cell.angle_gamma   90.00
#
_symmetry.space_group_name_H-M   'P 1'
#
loop_
_entity.id
_entity.type
_entity.pdbx_description
1 polymer ?
#
loop_
_entity_poly.entity_id
_entity_poly.type
_entity_poly.pdbx_seq_one_letter_code
_entity_poly.pdbx_strand_id
1 'polypeptide(L)' 'REAVMEARNGGDHHELEHLHNRLRADILGRYEELGSLFDKGDHALATDRVRRLMFLEKLLYEIDDALASLEE' A
#
# COMPACT_ATOMS: atom_id res chain seq x y z
N ARG A 1 -8.94 -4.80 -1.82
CA ARG A 1 -9.92 -3.71 -1.74
C ARG A 1 -11.20 -4.08 -1.00
N GLU A 2 -11.65 -5.30 -1.16
CA GLU A 2 -12.85 -5.75 -0.43
C GLU A 2 -12.65 -5.68 1.08
N ALA A 3 -11.48 -6.08 1.58
CA ALA A 3 -11.18 -6.01 3.01
C ALA A 3 -11.23 -4.58 3.53
N VAL A 4 -10.74 -3.61 2.75
CA VAL A 4 -10.80 -2.20 3.12
C VAL A 4 -12.24 -1.70 3.14
N MET A 5 -13.04 -2.06 2.16
CA MET A 5 -14.44 -1.65 2.08
C MET A 5 -15.27 -2.25 3.22
N GLU A 6 -15.05 -3.52 3.52
CA GLU A 6 -15.75 -4.19 4.62
C GLU A 6 -15.40 -3.57 5.97
N ALA A 7 -14.12 -3.31 6.22
CA ALA A 7 -13.68 -2.69 7.46
C ALA A 7 -14.25 -1.27 7.59
N ARG A 8 -14.25 -0.52 6.50
CA ARG A 8 -14.79 0.84 6.48
C ARG A 8 -16.29 0.84 6.78
N ASN A 9 -17.03 -0.05 6.15
CA ASN A 9 -18.49 -0.15 6.34
C ASN A 9 -18.84 -0.63 7.74
N GLY A 10 -18.03 -1.54 8.29
CA GLY A 10 -18.22 -2.05 9.65
C GLY A 10 -17.69 -1.12 10.73
N GLY A 11 -16.97 -0.07 10.37
CA GLY A 11 -16.37 0.87 11.32
C GLY A 11 -15.23 0.26 12.14
N ASP A 12 -14.59 -0.78 11.63
CA ASP A 12 -13.51 -1.46 12.34
C ASP A 12 -12.18 -0.75 12.16
N HIS A 13 -11.90 0.15 13.09
CA HIS A 13 -10.67 0.94 13.11
C HIS A 13 -9.41 0.07 13.25
N HIS A 14 -9.49 -0.95 14.10
CA HIS A 14 -8.36 -1.85 14.34
C HIS A 14 -7.93 -2.59 13.08
N GLU A 15 -8.90 -3.11 12.34
CA GLU A 15 -8.60 -3.85 11.13
C GLU A 15 -8.00 -2.95 10.05
N LEU A 16 -8.50 -1.72 9.93
CA LEU A 16 -7.95 -0.75 9.00
C LEU A 16 -6.52 -0.37 9.37
N GLU A 17 -6.23 -0.16 10.66
CA GLU A 17 -4.86 0.10 11.11
C GLU A 17 -3.94 -1.05 10.78
N HIS A 18 -4.41 -2.27 10.99
CA HIS A 18 -3.61 -3.46 10.70
C HIS A 18 -3.30 -3.56 9.20
N LEU A 19 -4.29 -3.34 8.35
CA LEU A 19 -4.10 -3.31 6.90
C LEU A 19 -3.12 -2.21 6.49
N HIS A 20 -3.26 -1.03 7.08
CA HIS A 20 -2.39 0.10 6.82
C HIS A 20 -0.92 -0.26 7.13
N ASN A 21 -0.68 -0.81 8.30
CA ASN A 21 0.67 -1.16 8.74
C ASN A 21 1.29 -2.24 7.86
N ARG A 22 0.51 -3.25 7.51
CA ARG A 22 0.99 -4.33 6.64
C ARG A 22 1.32 -3.83 5.24
N LEU A 23 0.45 -3.01 4.68
CA LEU A 23 0.66 -2.46 3.34
C LEU A 23 1.86 -1.53 3.32
N ARG A 24 2.02 -0.71 4.35
CA ARG A 24 3.16 0.19 4.45
C ARG A 24 4.47 -0.59 4.51
N ALA A 25 4.52 -1.66 5.29
CA ALA A 25 5.71 -2.51 5.36
C ALA A 25 6.02 -3.17 4.01
N ASP A 26 4.99 -3.63 3.32
CA ASP A 26 5.15 -4.24 1.99
C ASP A 26 5.71 -3.23 0.99
N ILE A 27 5.19 -2.01 1.00
CA ILE A 27 5.67 -0.93 0.11
C ILE A 27 7.14 -0.63 0.37
N LEU A 28 7.55 -0.53 1.64
CA LEU A 28 8.95 -0.27 1.98
C LEU A 28 9.88 -1.37 1.44
N GLY A 29 9.48 -2.63 1.58
CA GLY A 29 10.25 -3.75 1.05
C GLY A 29 10.36 -3.70 -0.47
N ARG A 30 9.30 -3.26 -1.14
CA ARG A 30 9.30 -3.13 -2.60
C ARG A 30 10.19 -1.99 -3.08
N TYR A 31 10.31 -0.92 -2.32
CA TYR A 31 11.24 0.16 -2.63
C TYR A 31 12.70 -0.32 -2.56
N GLU A 32 13.03 -1.14 -1.58
CA GLU A 32 14.36 -1.72 -1.47
C GLU A 32 14.67 -2.62 -2.67
N GLU A 33 13.71 -3.46 -3.06
CA GLU A 33 13.83 -4.31 -4.23
C GLU A 33 14.03 -3.48 -5.49
N LEU A 34 13.29 -2.37 -5.61
CA LEU A 34 13.39 -1.48 -6.76
C LEU A 34 14.80 -0.89 -6.87
N GLY A 35 15.38 -0.46 -5.75
CA GLY A 35 16.75 0.04 -5.73
C GLY A 35 17.74 -0.99 -6.25
N SER A 36 17.57 -2.25 -5.85
CA SER A 36 18.40 -3.36 -6.33
C SER A 36 18.27 -3.57 -7.84
N LEU A 37 17.05 -3.46 -8.37
CA LEU A 37 16.80 -3.60 -9.80
C LEU A 37 17.47 -2.49 -10.61
N PHE A 38 17.45 -1.26 -10.11
CA PHE A 38 18.15 -0.15 -10.76
C PHE A 38 19.66 -0.34 -10.75
N ASP A 39 20.20 -0.85 -9.63
CA ASP A 39 21.64 -1.13 -9.53
C ASP A 39 22.08 -2.20 -10.54
N LYS A 40 21.21 -3.16 -10.82
CA LYS A 40 21.48 -4.20 -11.81
C LYS A 40 21.23 -3.77 -13.24
N GLY A 41 20.61 -2.62 -13.43
CA GLY A 41 20.30 -2.10 -14.76
C GLY A 41 19.08 -2.76 -15.40
N ASP A 42 18.25 -3.46 -14.62
CA ASP A 42 17.05 -4.11 -15.14
C ASP A 42 15.89 -3.12 -15.19
N HIS A 43 15.93 -2.25 -16.19
CA HIS A 43 14.97 -1.15 -16.31
C HIS A 43 13.55 -1.63 -16.65
N ALA A 44 13.43 -2.69 -17.44
CA ALA A 44 12.12 -3.22 -17.82
C ALA A 44 11.37 -3.74 -16.59
N LEU A 45 12.04 -4.54 -15.76
CA LEU A 45 11.44 -5.07 -14.54
C LEU A 45 11.19 -3.95 -13.53
N ALA A 46 12.12 -3.01 -13.42
CA ALA A 46 11.95 -1.85 -12.54
C ALA A 46 10.71 -1.05 -12.90
N THR A 47 10.46 -0.82 -14.19
CA THR A 47 9.27 -0.10 -14.65
C THR A 47 7.99 -0.82 -14.23
N ASP A 48 7.96 -2.14 -14.37
CA ASP A 48 6.81 -2.94 -13.96
C ASP A 48 6.58 -2.82 -12.45
N ARG A 49 7.64 -2.87 -11.66
CA ARG A 49 7.55 -2.74 -10.20
C ARG A 49 7.09 -1.35 -9.76
N VAL A 50 7.50 -0.30 -10.48
CA VAL A 50 7.04 1.06 -10.20
C VAL A 50 5.53 1.17 -10.39
N ARG A 51 4.99 0.59 -11.46
CA ARG A 51 3.55 0.60 -11.69
C ARG A 51 2.79 -0.07 -10.55
N ARG A 52 3.33 -1.18 -10.06
CA ARG A 52 2.72 -1.88 -8.93
C ARG A 52 2.78 -1.05 -7.65
N LEU A 53 3.90 -0.38 -7.42
CA LEU A 53 4.05 0.51 -6.28
C LEU A 53 3.05 1.66 -6.32
N MET A 54 2.83 2.25 -7.48
CA MET A 54 1.85 3.32 -7.63
C MET A 54 0.45 2.86 -7.24
N PHE A 55 0.10 1.64 -7.64
CA PHE A 55 -1.18 1.05 -7.26
C PHE A 55 -1.28 0.84 -5.75
N LEU A 56 -0.22 0.30 -5.14
CA LEU A 56 -0.20 0.03 -3.70
C LEU A 56 -0.22 1.32 -2.89
N GLU A 57 0.46 2.36 -3.35
CA GLU A 57 0.45 3.68 -2.69
C GLU A 57 -0.94 4.30 -2.76
N LYS A 58 -1.62 4.14 -3.87
CA LYS A 58 -3.00 4.62 -4.00
C LYS A 58 -3.92 3.89 -3.04
N LEU A 59 -3.74 2.58 -2.89
CA LEU A 59 -4.51 1.79 -1.95
C LEU A 59 -4.24 2.22 -0.51
N LEU A 60 -2.97 2.48 -0.18
CA LEU A 60 -2.59 2.98 1.13
C LEU A 60 -3.28 4.32 1.42
N TYR A 61 -3.33 5.19 0.44
CA TYR A 61 -4.01 6.47 0.57
C TYR A 61 -5.50 6.29 0.84
N GLU A 62 -6.15 5.33 0.19
CA GLU A 62 -7.55 5.01 0.43
C GLU A 62 -7.78 4.53 1.87
N ILE A 63 -6.84 3.75 2.41
CA ILE A 63 -6.91 3.28 3.79
C ILE A 63 -6.74 4.44 4.76
N ASP A 64 -5.78 5.33 4.51
CA ASP A 64 -5.58 6.54 5.32
C ASP A 64 -6.85 7.39 5.36
N ASP A 65 -7.49 7.56 4.21
CA ASP A 65 -8.72 8.34 4.11
C ASP A 65 -9.85 7.68 4.91
N ALA A 66 -9.94 6.35 4.84
CA ALA A 66 -10.95 5.62 5.59
C ALA A 66 -10.72 5.73 7.11
N LEU A 67 -9.46 5.66 7.55
CA LEU A 67 -9.11 5.84 8.96
C LEU A 67 -9.47 7.24 9.46
N ALA A 68 -9.15 8.26 8.66
CA ALA A 68 -9.48 9.63 9.01
C ALA A 68 -11.01 9.81 9.13
N SER A 69 -11.76 9.17 8.25
CA SER A 69 -13.21 9.22 8.26
C SER A 69 -13.80 8.59 9.54
N LEU A 70 -13.18 7.50 10.03
CA LEU A 70 -13.64 6.84 11.25
C LEU A 70 -13.33 7.64 12.52
N GLU A 71 -12.32 8.49 12.48
CA GLU A 71 -11.94 9.32 13.62
C GLU A 71 -12.85 10.55 13.80
N GLU A 72 -13.58 10.90 12.78
CA GLU A 72 -14.55 12.00 12.84
C GLU A 72 -15.86 11.54 13.49
#